data_a997ba4ba7dc8bfcd8e7ad8a3f85ed07
#
_entry.id   a997ba4ba7dc8bfcd8e7ad8a3f85ed07
#
_cell.length_a   1.000
_cell.length_b   1.000
_cell.length_c   1.000
_cell.angle_alpha   90.00
_cell.angle_beta   90.00
_cell.angle_gamma   90.00
#
_symmetry.space_group_name_H-M   'P 1'
#
loop_
_entity.id
_entity.type
_entity.pdbx_description
1 polymer ?
#
loop_
_entity_poly.entity_id
_entity_poly.type
_entity_poly.pdbx_seq_one_letter_code
_entity_poly.pdbx_strand_id
1 'polypeptide(L)'
;MKKIISFALTLVLAMGCLTGCGGNASDDKAEAVFKIGASGPLTGGAAAYGDAVNKGAQIAVEEINAAGGINGVMIEFKMEDDEHDAEKAVNAYNSLKDWGMQVFMGTVTSAPCIAVEAEASVDNMFLITPSGTAVDCISGSNAFRLCFSDPAQGTKSAEYIGVNKIASKVAIIYDSSDPYSSGICESFKAEAGNQGITVVASEAFTADSKTDFKVQLQKAKDSGAELLFLPIYYTEASLILQQAADMGYSPKIFGCDGLDGILGVENFDVKLAEG
;
A
#
# COMPACT_ATOMS: atom_id res chain seq x y z
N MET A 1 -21.28 -64.32 57.35
CA MET A 1 -21.60 -64.31 55.90
C MET A 1 -22.13 -62.88 55.38
N LYS A 2 -23.02 -62.21 56.11
CA LYS A 2 -23.56 -60.94 55.63
C LYS A 2 -22.53 -59.77 55.49
N LYS A 3 -21.45 -59.75 56.28
CA LYS A 3 -20.40 -58.68 56.19
C LYS A 3 -19.40 -58.88 55.07
N ILE A 4 -19.19 -60.10 54.59
CA ILE A 4 -18.28 -60.40 53.47
C ILE A 4 -18.94 -60.08 52.12
N ILE A 5 -20.25 -60.30 52.03
CA ILE A 5 -21.03 -59.93 50.83
C ILE A 5 -21.09 -58.42 50.61
N SER A 6 -21.19 -57.66 51.72
CA SER A 6 -21.21 -56.18 51.64
C SER A 6 -19.87 -55.57 51.17
N PHE A 7 -18.74 -56.23 51.51
CA PHE A 7 -17.40 -55.73 51.10
C PHE A 7 -17.08 -56.09 49.62
N ALA A 8 -17.58 -57.21 49.16
CA ALA A 8 -17.43 -57.66 47.76
C ALA A 8 -18.28 -56.78 46.81
N LEU A 9 -19.47 -56.32 47.26
CA LEU A 9 -20.35 -55.47 46.45
C LEU A 9 -19.82 -54.06 46.33
N THR A 10 -19.16 -53.51 47.37
CA THR A 10 -18.52 -52.19 47.31
C THR A 10 -17.26 -52.19 46.45
N LEU A 11 -16.51 -53.30 46.41
CA LEU A 11 -15.31 -53.42 45.57
C LEU A 11 -15.65 -53.53 44.10
N VAL A 12 -16.76 -54.16 43.72
CA VAL A 12 -17.24 -54.29 42.34
C VAL A 12 -17.80 -52.94 41.84
N LEU A 13 -18.46 -52.12 42.67
CA LEU A 13 -18.88 -50.78 42.30
C LEU A 13 -17.70 -49.79 42.15
N ALA A 14 -16.62 -49.97 42.92
CA ALA A 14 -15.42 -49.13 42.80
C ALA A 14 -14.59 -49.41 41.54
N MET A 15 -14.62 -50.66 41.00
CA MET A 15 -13.96 -51.01 39.75
C MET A 15 -14.76 -50.65 38.50
N GLY A 16 -16.08 -50.45 38.61
CA GLY A 16 -16.94 -50.05 37.50
C GLY A 16 -16.82 -48.56 37.10
N CYS A 17 -16.23 -47.71 37.98
CA CYS A 17 -16.06 -46.29 37.70
C CYS A 17 -14.72 -45.91 37.02
N LEU A 18 -13.82 -46.88 36.80
CA LEU A 18 -12.49 -46.65 36.21
C LEU A 18 -12.37 -47.04 34.72
N THR A 19 -13.44 -47.54 34.10
CA THR A 19 -13.42 -47.91 32.67
C THR A 19 -14.27 -47.02 31.78
N GLY A 20 -14.67 -45.82 32.29
CA GLY A 20 -15.56 -44.88 31.59
C GLY A 20 -14.93 -43.57 31.17
N CYS A 21 -13.60 -43.49 30.93
CA CYS A 21 -12.97 -42.27 30.36
C CYS A 21 -11.78 -42.67 29.46
N GLY A 22 -12.07 -43.48 28.45
CA GLY A 22 -11.19 -43.72 27.32
C GLY A 22 -11.86 -43.21 26.06
N GLY A 23 -12.53 -42.04 26.12
CA GLY A 23 -12.80 -41.25 24.95
C GLY A 23 -11.50 -40.58 24.55
N ASN A 24 -10.89 -40.97 23.45
CA ASN A 24 -10.05 -40.08 22.68
C ASN A 24 -10.92 -38.87 22.35
N ALA A 25 -10.93 -37.87 23.23
CA ALA A 25 -11.07 -36.53 22.80
C ALA A 25 -9.78 -36.27 22.00
N SER A 26 -9.84 -36.47 20.69
CA SER A 26 -8.99 -35.71 19.81
C SER A 26 -9.22 -34.26 20.27
N ASP A 27 -8.30 -33.74 21.06
CA ASP A 27 -8.13 -32.31 21.24
C ASP A 27 -7.77 -31.78 19.82
N ASP A 28 -8.79 -31.59 19.00
CA ASP A 28 -8.74 -30.64 17.89
C ASP A 28 -8.68 -29.26 18.53
N LYS A 29 -7.60 -28.97 19.26
CA LYS A 29 -7.17 -27.62 19.46
C LYS A 29 -6.75 -27.17 18.07
N ALA A 30 -7.62 -26.42 17.40
CA ALA A 30 -7.22 -25.66 16.25
C ALA A 30 -5.90 -24.98 16.63
N GLU A 31 -4.83 -25.33 15.93
CA GLU A 31 -3.52 -24.74 16.19
C GLU A 31 -3.70 -23.21 16.11
N ALA A 32 -3.30 -22.50 17.15
CA ALA A 32 -3.43 -21.05 17.17
C ALA A 32 -2.60 -20.50 15.99
N VAL A 33 -3.23 -19.71 15.15
CA VAL A 33 -2.57 -18.99 14.04
C VAL A 33 -2.66 -17.49 14.27
N PHE A 34 -1.63 -16.77 13.84
CA PHE A 34 -1.63 -15.32 13.85
C PHE A 34 -2.02 -14.80 12.45
N LYS A 35 -3.18 -14.18 12.34
CA LYS A 35 -3.75 -13.74 11.07
C LYS A 35 -3.36 -12.32 10.75
N ILE A 36 -2.68 -12.13 9.63
CA ILE A 36 -2.32 -10.83 9.06
C ILE A 36 -3.18 -10.61 7.83
N GLY A 37 -4.07 -9.61 7.89
CA GLY A 37 -4.83 -9.14 6.74
C GLY A 37 -4.09 -8.04 6.01
N ALA A 38 -4.23 -7.98 4.69
CA ALA A 38 -3.65 -6.94 3.86
C ALA A 38 -4.62 -6.54 2.73
N SER A 39 -4.52 -5.31 2.24
CA SER A 39 -5.10 -4.93 0.95
C SER A 39 -4.16 -4.03 0.15
N GLY A 40 -4.36 -4.03 -1.14
CA GLY A 40 -3.61 -3.22 -2.10
C GLY A 40 -4.05 -3.56 -3.52
N PRO A 41 -3.68 -2.76 -4.52
CA PRO A 41 -4.06 -3.00 -5.89
C PRO A 41 -3.33 -4.23 -6.45
N LEU A 42 -4.03 -5.33 -6.62
CA LEU A 42 -3.52 -6.53 -7.30
C LEU A 42 -3.89 -6.50 -8.79
N THR A 43 -4.86 -5.67 -9.16
CA THR A 43 -5.27 -5.41 -10.54
C THR A 43 -5.39 -3.91 -10.80
N GLY A 44 -5.56 -3.50 -12.06
CA GLY A 44 -5.68 -2.09 -12.44
C GLY A 44 -4.35 -1.35 -12.62
N GLY A 45 -4.44 -0.01 -12.69
CA GLY A 45 -3.32 0.86 -13.09
C GLY A 45 -2.18 1.00 -12.07
N ALA A 46 -2.33 0.49 -10.84
CA ALA A 46 -1.32 0.50 -9.79
C ALA A 46 -0.90 -0.92 -9.34
N ALA A 47 -1.26 -1.94 -10.13
CA ALA A 47 -1.10 -3.34 -9.75
C ALA A 47 0.36 -3.75 -9.48
N ALA A 48 1.33 -3.11 -10.11
CA ALA A 48 2.74 -3.43 -9.90
C ALA A 48 3.18 -3.27 -8.43
N TYR A 49 2.64 -2.28 -7.74
CA TYR A 49 2.97 -2.05 -6.33
C TYR A 49 2.35 -3.10 -5.41
N GLY A 50 1.05 -3.40 -5.61
CA GLY A 50 0.34 -4.40 -4.81
C GLY A 50 0.92 -5.80 -4.98
N ASP A 51 1.26 -6.18 -6.22
CA ASP A 51 1.92 -7.46 -6.52
C ASP A 51 3.29 -7.56 -5.83
N ALA A 52 4.10 -6.50 -5.85
CA ALA A 52 5.40 -6.48 -5.19
C ALA A 52 5.26 -6.60 -3.67
N VAL A 53 4.33 -5.87 -3.06
CA VAL A 53 4.04 -5.95 -1.61
C VAL A 53 3.54 -7.32 -1.23
N ASN A 54 2.60 -7.89 -1.99
CA ASN A 54 2.05 -9.23 -1.75
C ASN A 54 3.16 -10.29 -1.77
N LYS A 55 4.00 -10.29 -2.80
CA LYS A 55 5.12 -11.23 -2.92
C LYS A 55 6.14 -11.09 -1.78
N GLY A 56 6.48 -9.85 -1.43
CA GLY A 56 7.39 -9.58 -0.32
C GLY A 56 6.85 -10.09 1.02
N ALA A 57 5.56 -9.86 1.28
CA ALA A 57 4.89 -10.35 2.49
C ALA A 57 4.83 -11.89 2.52
N GLN A 58 4.50 -12.55 1.40
CA GLN A 58 4.47 -14.00 1.30
C GLN A 58 5.84 -14.61 1.59
N ILE A 59 6.92 -14.07 1.02
CA ILE A 59 8.29 -14.53 1.29
C ILE A 59 8.60 -14.44 2.79
N ALA A 60 8.31 -13.31 3.43
CA ALA A 60 8.55 -13.12 4.85
C ALA A 60 7.74 -14.12 5.71
N VAL A 61 6.48 -14.34 5.37
CA VAL A 61 5.62 -15.31 6.07
C VAL A 61 6.14 -16.73 5.91
N GLU A 62 6.56 -17.12 4.70
CA GLU A 62 7.16 -18.43 4.44
C GLU A 62 8.43 -18.65 5.26
N GLU A 63 9.33 -17.67 5.29
CA GLU A 63 10.58 -17.75 6.07
C GLU A 63 10.31 -17.83 7.58
N ILE A 64 9.39 -17.01 8.11
CA ILE A 64 9.02 -17.03 9.54
C ILE A 64 8.39 -18.38 9.90
N ASN A 65 7.48 -18.89 9.08
CA ASN A 65 6.80 -20.15 9.33
C ASN A 65 7.77 -21.34 9.21
N ALA A 66 8.70 -21.33 8.25
CA ALA A 66 9.75 -22.35 8.13
C ALA A 66 10.68 -22.37 9.35
N ALA A 67 10.86 -21.23 10.01
CA ALA A 67 11.63 -21.12 11.27
C ALA A 67 10.83 -21.54 12.52
N GLY A 68 9.57 -21.95 12.38
CA GLY A 68 8.70 -22.40 13.48
C GLY A 68 7.72 -21.35 13.98
N GLY A 69 7.49 -20.30 13.20
CA GLY A 69 6.56 -19.22 13.53
C GLY A 69 7.08 -18.25 14.60
N ILE A 70 6.19 -17.41 15.09
CA ILE A 70 6.48 -16.48 16.18
C ILE A 70 6.08 -17.13 17.51
N ASN A 71 7.06 -17.45 18.35
CA ASN A 71 6.84 -18.20 19.61
C ASN A 71 6.06 -19.52 19.41
N GLY A 72 6.27 -20.21 18.28
CA GLY A 72 5.58 -21.46 17.95
C GLY A 72 4.20 -21.25 17.32
N VAL A 73 3.77 -20.03 17.07
CA VAL A 73 2.51 -19.71 16.40
C VAL A 73 2.79 -19.36 14.93
N MET A 74 2.16 -20.08 14.01
CA MET A 74 2.29 -19.86 12.58
C MET A 74 1.52 -18.62 12.14
N ILE A 75 2.01 -17.92 11.11
CA ILE A 75 1.34 -16.78 10.47
C ILE A 75 0.45 -17.32 9.34
N GLU A 76 -0.77 -16.84 9.30
CA GLU A 76 -1.67 -16.93 8.17
C GLU A 76 -1.83 -15.55 7.54
N PHE A 77 -1.51 -15.40 6.26
CA PHE A 77 -1.52 -14.14 5.54
C PHE A 77 -2.56 -14.16 4.43
N LYS A 78 -3.36 -13.12 4.35
CA LYS A 78 -4.35 -12.94 3.28
C LYS A 78 -4.33 -11.51 2.78
N MET A 79 -4.21 -11.32 1.46
CA MET A 79 -4.30 -10.02 0.80
C MET A 79 -5.50 -9.99 -0.14
N GLU A 80 -6.29 -8.92 -0.04
CA GLU A 80 -7.45 -8.62 -0.90
C GLU A 80 -7.09 -7.52 -1.90
N ASP A 81 -7.68 -7.61 -3.10
CA ASP A 81 -7.51 -6.59 -4.14
C ASP A 81 -8.41 -5.38 -3.87
N ASP A 82 -7.83 -4.20 -3.75
CA ASP A 82 -8.58 -2.94 -3.62
C ASP A 82 -8.62 -2.13 -4.92
N GLU A 83 -7.94 -2.57 -5.98
CA GLU A 83 -7.89 -1.93 -7.29
C GLU A 83 -7.52 -0.42 -7.23
N HIS A 84 -6.82 0.02 -6.18
CA HIS A 84 -6.55 1.43 -5.90
C HIS A 84 -7.83 2.28 -5.69
N ASP A 85 -8.88 1.67 -5.17
CA ASP A 85 -10.17 2.30 -4.90
C ASP A 85 -10.48 2.32 -3.41
N ALA A 86 -10.85 3.49 -2.87
CA ALA A 86 -11.05 3.69 -1.44
C ALA A 86 -12.24 2.89 -0.90
N GLU A 87 -13.33 2.76 -1.65
CA GLU A 87 -14.52 2.00 -1.23
C GLU A 87 -14.22 0.49 -1.23
N LYS A 88 -13.52 0.00 -2.26
CA LYS A 88 -13.09 -1.40 -2.33
C LYS A 88 -12.12 -1.74 -1.20
N ALA A 89 -11.20 -0.84 -0.86
CA ALA A 89 -10.28 -1.04 0.25
C ALA A 89 -10.99 -1.17 1.60
N VAL A 90 -12.02 -0.34 1.87
CA VAL A 90 -12.84 -0.47 3.07
C VAL A 90 -13.61 -1.80 3.07
N ASN A 91 -14.14 -2.22 1.93
CA ASN A 91 -14.80 -3.53 1.80
C ASN A 91 -13.84 -4.70 2.04
N ALA A 92 -12.61 -4.62 1.49
CA ALA A 92 -11.55 -5.60 1.72
C ALA A 92 -11.15 -5.66 3.21
N TYR A 93 -10.98 -4.51 3.86
CA TYR A 93 -10.71 -4.41 5.29
C TYR A 93 -11.80 -5.10 6.13
N ASN A 94 -13.07 -4.84 5.85
CA ASN A 94 -14.18 -5.47 6.56
C ASN A 94 -14.23 -7.01 6.31
N SER A 95 -13.98 -7.47 5.07
CA SER A 95 -13.87 -8.89 4.76
C SER A 95 -12.75 -9.58 5.56
N LEU A 96 -11.61 -8.90 5.71
CA LEU A 96 -10.48 -9.40 6.48
C LEU A 96 -10.76 -9.41 7.99
N LYS A 97 -11.53 -8.45 8.51
CA LYS A 97 -12.04 -8.50 9.91
C LYS A 97 -12.91 -9.72 10.13
N ASP A 98 -13.85 -9.98 9.22
CA ASP A 98 -14.75 -11.15 9.30
C ASP A 98 -13.96 -12.46 9.21
N TRP A 99 -12.86 -12.49 8.45
CA TRP A 99 -11.92 -13.61 8.44
C TRP A 99 -11.17 -13.78 9.77
N GLY A 100 -11.14 -12.74 10.60
CA GLY A 100 -10.53 -12.73 11.94
C GLY A 100 -9.07 -12.29 11.94
N MET A 101 -8.70 -11.34 11.08
CA MET A 101 -7.37 -10.72 11.15
C MET A 101 -7.12 -10.06 12.51
N GLN A 102 -5.88 -10.08 12.95
CA GLN A 102 -5.45 -9.51 14.22
C GLN A 102 -4.62 -8.23 14.04
N VAL A 103 -4.01 -8.07 12.87
CA VAL A 103 -3.33 -6.84 12.44
C VAL A 103 -3.61 -6.64 10.95
N PHE A 104 -3.57 -5.38 10.51
CA PHE A 104 -3.74 -5.01 9.12
C PHE A 104 -2.46 -4.42 8.54
N MET A 105 -1.96 -5.01 7.45
CA MET A 105 -0.83 -4.52 6.66
C MET A 105 -1.35 -3.92 5.36
N GLY A 106 -1.43 -2.63 5.29
CA GLY A 106 -1.95 -1.96 4.08
C GLY A 106 -2.59 -0.60 4.41
N THR A 107 -3.19 0.10 3.46
CA THR A 107 -3.13 -0.32 2.06
C THR A 107 -1.80 0.11 1.40
N VAL A 108 -1.60 -0.26 0.15
CA VAL A 108 -0.37 0.03 -0.59
C VAL A 108 -0.33 1.47 -1.12
N THR A 109 -1.48 2.03 -1.53
CA THR A 109 -1.63 3.37 -2.09
C THR A 109 -2.37 4.33 -1.15
N SER A 110 -2.16 5.64 -1.30
CA SER A 110 -2.53 6.63 -0.29
C SER A 110 -4.04 6.84 -0.11
N ALA A 111 -4.82 7.01 -1.17
CA ALA A 111 -6.26 7.26 -1.04
C ALA A 111 -7.00 6.09 -0.37
N PRO A 112 -6.80 4.82 -0.77
CA PRO A 112 -7.30 3.67 -0.03
C PRO A 112 -6.82 3.60 1.42
N CYS A 113 -5.53 3.94 1.68
CA CYS A 113 -4.96 3.89 3.02
C CYS A 113 -5.66 4.86 3.98
N ILE A 114 -5.92 6.07 3.55
CA ILE A 114 -6.64 7.08 4.35
C ILE A 114 -8.05 6.59 4.69
N ALA A 115 -8.76 5.98 3.72
CA ALA A 115 -10.11 5.47 3.94
C ALA A 115 -10.12 4.30 4.96
N VAL A 116 -9.18 3.37 4.83
CA VAL A 116 -9.07 2.23 5.76
C VAL A 116 -8.54 2.67 7.13
N GLU A 117 -7.65 3.66 7.19
CA GLU A 117 -7.13 4.19 8.45
C GLU A 117 -8.27 4.73 9.32
N ALA A 118 -9.24 5.42 8.73
CA ALA A 118 -10.40 5.92 9.45
C ALA A 118 -11.22 4.78 10.12
N GLU A 119 -11.43 3.66 9.42
CA GLU A 119 -12.10 2.48 9.98
C GLU A 119 -11.24 1.78 11.03
N ALA A 120 -9.94 1.61 10.75
CA ALA A 120 -8.99 0.98 11.66
C ALA A 120 -8.85 1.75 12.98
N SER A 121 -8.93 3.08 12.94
CA SER A 121 -8.92 3.93 14.11
C SER A 121 -10.15 3.72 14.99
N VAL A 122 -11.34 3.58 14.40
CA VAL A 122 -12.59 3.27 15.13
C VAL A 122 -12.51 1.89 15.78
N ASP A 123 -11.97 0.91 15.07
CA ASP A 123 -11.83 -0.46 15.54
C ASP A 123 -10.65 -0.66 16.51
N ASN A 124 -9.80 0.35 16.67
CA ASN A 124 -8.50 0.23 17.36
C ASN A 124 -7.64 -0.92 16.81
N MET A 125 -7.72 -1.14 15.49
CA MET A 125 -6.95 -2.14 14.77
C MET A 125 -5.53 -1.61 14.51
N PHE A 126 -4.49 -2.39 14.85
CA PHE A 126 -3.13 -2.04 14.44
C PHE A 126 -3.02 -2.05 12.91
N LEU A 127 -2.63 -0.91 12.35
CA LEU A 127 -2.42 -0.71 10.92
C LEU A 127 -0.97 -0.34 10.65
N ILE A 128 -0.36 -0.98 9.67
CA ILE A 128 0.93 -0.57 9.14
C ILE A 128 0.89 -0.55 7.61
N THR A 129 1.05 0.64 7.02
CA THR A 129 1.16 0.73 5.55
C THR A 129 2.59 0.54 5.10
N PRO A 130 2.84 -0.34 4.11
CA PRO A 130 4.18 -0.51 3.54
C PRO A 130 4.62 0.68 2.70
N SER A 131 3.69 1.35 2.01
CA SER A 131 4.00 2.33 0.96
C SER A 131 3.02 3.51 0.84
N GLY A 132 1.97 3.59 1.65
CA GLY A 132 1.07 4.75 1.68
C GLY A 132 1.79 5.98 2.23
N THR A 133 2.09 6.95 1.37
CA THR A 133 2.99 8.09 1.67
C THR A 133 2.26 9.35 2.13
N ALA A 134 0.96 9.48 1.85
CA ALA A 134 0.19 10.64 2.30
C ALA A 134 0.19 10.77 3.83
N VAL A 135 0.16 12.02 4.31
CA VAL A 135 0.24 12.32 5.75
C VAL A 135 -0.86 11.60 6.52
N ASP A 136 -2.07 11.62 5.98
CA ASP A 136 -3.27 11.12 6.65
C ASP A 136 -3.37 9.58 6.66
N CYS A 137 -2.45 8.86 6.01
CA CYS A 137 -2.35 7.39 6.14
C CYS A 137 -2.04 6.92 7.56
N ILE A 138 -1.52 7.81 8.43
CA ILE A 138 -1.12 7.50 9.79
C ILE A 138 -1.63 8.58 10.78
N SER A 139 -2.85 9.07 10.60
CA SER A 139 -3.44 10.08 11.49
C SER A 139 -3.82 9.51 12.85
N GLY A 140 -4.18 8.24 12.95
CA GLY A 140 -4.52 7.54 14.19
C GLY A 140 -3.30 7.07 14.99
N SER A 141 -3.47 6.92 16.30
CA SER A 141 -2.41 6.44 17.20
C SER A 141 -2.05 4.96 17.03
N ASN A 142 -2.86 4.21 16.29
CA ASN A 142 -2.73 2.80 15.98
C ASN A 142 -2.23 2.56 14.54
N ALA A 143 -1.93 3.63 13.79
CA ALA A 143 -1.50 3.58 12.41
C ALA A 143 -0.01 3.96 12.27
N PHE A 144 0.72 3.18 11.49
CA PHE A 144 2.17 3.30 11.28
C PHE A 144 2.52 3.19 9.80
N ARG A 145 3.70 3.67 9.43
CA ARG A 145 4.21 3.66 8.06
C ARG A 145 5.68 3.24 8.02
N LEU A 146 6.06 2.45 7.01
CA LEU A 146 7.44 2.05 6.75
C LEU A 146 8.18 3.01 5.81
N CYS A 147 7.47 3.56 4.81
CA CYS A 147 8.05 4.42 3.79
C CYS A 147 8.22 5.87 4.27
N PHE A 148 8.75 6.72 3.41
CA PHE A 148 8.80 8.17 3.56
C PHE A 148 7.40 8.81 3.37
N SER A 149 7.32 10.15 3.45
CA SER A 149 6.06 10.89 3.29
C SER A 149 6.05 11.75 2.03
N ASP A 150 4.84 12.10 1.54
CA ASP A 150 4.66 13.02 0.42
C ASP A 150 5.34 14.39 0.64
N PRO A 151 5.24 15.03 1.82
CA PRO A 151 6.01 16.25 2.09
C PRO A 151 7.53 16.06 1.94
N ALA A 152 8.06 14.90 2.35
CA ALA A 152 9.47 14.61 2.17
C ALA A 152 9.83 14.43 0.69
N GLN A 153 9.00 13.73 -0.09
CA GLN A 153 9.22 13.55 -1.53
C GLN A 153 9.21 14.90 -2.28
N GLY A 154 8.19 15.73 -2.07
CA GLY A 154 8.07 17.03 -2.74
C GLY A 154 9.23 17.97 -2.40
N THR A 155 9.54 18.09 -1.11
CA THR A 155 10.66 18.93 -0.64
C THR A 155 12.00 18.42 -1.20
N LYS A 156 12.28 17.12 -1.09
CA LYS A 156 13.55 16.55 -1.56
C LYS A 156 13.69 16.58 -3.08
N SER A 157 12.61 16.46 -3.82
CA SER A 157 12.61 16.64 -5.27
C SER A 157 13.03 18.07 -5.66
N ALA A 158 12.46 19.09 -5.02
CA ALA A 158 12.83 20.48 -5.27
C ALA A 158 14.30 20.75 -4.87
N GLU A 159 14.73 20.28 -3.69
CA GLU A 159 16.13 20.37 -3.24
C GLU A 159 17.08 19.74 -4.25
N TYR A 160 16.80 18.52 -4.71
CA TYR A 160 17.66 17.78 -5.64
C TYR A 160 17.79 18.51 -6.99
N ILE A 161 16.66 18.97 -7.53
CA ILE A 161 16.64 19.72 -8.81
C ILE A 161 17.43 21.02 -8.69
N GLY A 162 17.25 21.78 -7.61
CA GLY A 162 17.92 23.07 -7.41
C GLY A 162 19.42 22.92 -7.11
N VAL A 163 19.79 22.07 -6.16
CA VAL A 163 21.21 21.84 -5.79
C VAL A 163 22.02 21.33 -6.98
N ASN A 164 21.46 20.41 -7.77
CA ASN A 164 22.14 19.87 -8.95
C ASN A 164 21.94 20.75 -10.21
N LYS A 165 21.22 21.87 -10.11
CA LYS A 165 20.94 22.80 -11.22
C LYS A 165 20.39 22.10 -12.45
N ILE A 166 19.45 21.15 -12.23
CA ILE A 166 18.87 20.35 -13.31
C ILE A 166 17.99 21.23 -14.19
N ALA A 167 17.17 22.08 -13.55
CA ALA A 167 16.32 23.06 -14.21
C ALA A 167 16.04 24.26 -13.30
N SER A 168 15.74 25.42 -13.90
CA SER A 168 15.30 26.62 -13.21
C SER A 168 13.82 26.92 -13.44
N LYS A 169 13.23 26.37 -14.50
CA LYS A 169 11.81 26.49 -14.86
C LYS A 169 11.19 25.13 -14.93
N VAL A 170 10.24 24.86 -14.03
CA VAL A 170 9.58 23.57 -13.89
C VAL A 170 8.09 23.73 -14.16
N ALA A 171 7.53 22.85 -14.98
CA ALA A 171 6.09 22.63 -15.05
C ALA A 171 5.74 21.38 -14.27
N ILE A 172 4.56 21.37 -13.65
CA ILE A 172 4.03 20.23 -12.89
C ILE A 172 2.75 19.75 -13.57
N ILE A 173 2.61 18.43 -13.76
CA ILE A 173 1.32 17.79 -14.07
C ILE A 173 1.02 16.82 -12.95
N TYR A 174 -0.15 16.95 -12.31
CA TYR A 174 -0.49 16.19 -11.12
C TYR A 174 -1.98 15.80 -11.08
N ASP A 175 -2.31 14.77 -10.34
CA ASP A 175 -3.69 14.37 -10.04
C ASP A 175 -4.19 15.14 -8.82
N SER A 176 -5.15 16.07 -9.03
CA SER A 176 -5.73 16.84 -7.94
C SER A 176 -6.78 16.07 -7.12
N SER A 177 -7.20 14.90 -7.59
CA SER A 177 -8.14 14.04 -6.90
C SER A 177 -7.44 12.99 -6.02
N ASP A 178 -6.11 12.84 -6.13
CA ASP A 178 -5.33 11.89 -5.34
C ASP A 178 -4.49 12.62 -4.27
N PRO A 179 -4.62 12.25 -2.98
CA PRO A 179 -3.85 12.85 -1.88
C PRO A 179 -2.33 12.65 -2.01
N TYR A 180 -1.87 11.53 -2.58
CA TYR A 180 -0.46 11.31 -2.92
C TYR A 180 0.08 12.39 -3.85
N SER A 181 -0.55 12.52 -5.00
CA SER A 181 -0.11 13.42 -6.07
C SER A 181 -0.19 14.89 -5.65
N SER A 182 -1.31 15.29 -5.03
CA SER A 182 -1.53 16.64 -4.55
C SER A 182 -0.59 17.01 -3.40
N GLY A 183 -0.35 16.12 -2.44
CA GLY A 183 0.53 16.35 -1.31
C GLY A 183 2.00 16.57 -1.71
N ILE A 184 2.50 15.79 -2.67
CA ILE A 184 3.84 15.99 -3.24
C ILE A 184 3.92 17.31 -4.01
N CYS A 185 2.91 17.61 -4.85
CA CYS A 185 2.85 18.84 -5.63
C CYS A 185 2.89 20.08 -4.74
N GLU A 186 2.11 20.10 -3.66
CA GLU A 186 2.08 21.23 -2.71
C GLU A 186 3.42 21.43 -2.02
N SER A 187 4.04 20.34 -1.54
CA SER A 187 5.34 20.41 -0.85
C SER A 187 6.47 20.80 -1.79
N PHE A 188 6.44 20.32 -3.03
CA PHE A 188 7.38 20.77 -4.06
C PHE A 188 7.26 22.28 -4.32
N LYS A 189 6.04 22.78 -4.51
CA LYS A 189 5.78 24.21 -4.73
C LYS A 189 6.24 25.10 -3.57
N ALA A 190 6.03 24.62 -2.34
CA ALA A 190 6.45 25.34 -1.14
C ALA A 190 7.98 25.49 -1.06
N GLU A 191 8.73 24.49 -1.51
CA GLU A 191 10.19 24.48 -1.45
C GLU A 191 10.87 25.07 -2.71
N ALA A 192 10.23 25.01 -3.87
CA ALA A 192 10.80 25.37 -5.17
C ALA A 192 11.51 26.75 -5.16
N GLY A 193 10.86 27.77 -4.58
CA GLY A 193 11.43 29.12 -4.49
C GLY A 193 12.72 29.20 -3.69
N ASN A 194 12.84 28.43 -2.61
CA ASN A 194 14.05 28.36 -1.78
C ASN A 194 15.23 27.74 -2.55
N GLN A 195 14.91 26.91 -3.54
CA GLN A 195 15.89 26.21 -4.36
C GLN A 195 16.19 26.94 -5.70
N GLY A 196 15.67 28.15 -5.88
CA GLY A 196 15.87 28.92 -7.12
C GLY A 196 15.10 28.35 -8.32
N ILE A 197 14.04 27.60 -8.08
CA ILE A 197 13.16 27.04 -9.08
C ILE A 197 11.91 27.91 -9.22
N THR A 198 11.56 28.24 -10.45
CA THR A 198 10.29 28.89 -10.79
C THR A 198 9.32 27.84 -11.33
N VAL A 199 8.20 27.60 -10.65
CA VAL A 199 7.11 26.81 -11.18
C VAL A 199 6.35 27.65 -12.19
N VAL A 200 6.57 27.39 -13.49
CA VAL A 200 6.04 28.20 -14.61
C VAL A 200 4.66 27.72 -15.08
N ALA A 201 4.29 26.48 -14.79
CA ALA A 201 2.95 25.92 -15.00
C ALA A 201 2.66 24.86 -13.94
N SER A 202 1.39 24.72 -13.57
CA SER A 202 0.94 23.68 -12.65
C SER A 202 -0.45 23.24 -13.09
N GLU A 203 -0.50 22.12 -13.79
CA GLU A 203 -1.67 21.65 -14.49
C GLU A 203 -2.22 20.39 -13.81
N ALA A 204 -3.51 20.43 -13.48
CA ALA A 204 -4.18 19.32 -12.84
C ALA A 204 -4.91 18.45 -13.85
N PHE A 205 -5.07 17.17 -13.49
CA PHE A 205 -6.09 16.29 -13.99
C PHE A 205 -6.81 15.61 -12.80
N THR A 206 -7.80 14.78 -13.07
CA THR A 206 -8.54 14.03 -12.07
C THR A 206 -8.74 12.59 -12.53
N ALA A 207 -9.20 11.71 -11.66
CA ALA A 207 -9.52 10.31 -11.97
C ALA A 207 -10.40 10.15 -13.22
N ASP A 208 -11.30 11.13 -13.49
CA ASP A 208 -12.21 11.11 -14.65
C ASP A 208 -11.55 11.59 -15.96
N SER A 209 -10.33 12.14 -15.91
CA SER A 209 -9.66 12.79 -17.06
C SER A 209 -8.20 12.37 -17.23
N LYS A 210 -7.87 11.11 -16.90
CA LYS A 210 -6.50 10.60 -16.83
C LYS A 210 -6.00 9.84 -18.07
N THR A 211 -6.50 10.17 -19.24
CA THR A 211 -6.11 9.50 -20.50
C THR A 211 -5.63 10.43 -21.60
N ASP A 212 -6.00 11.70 -21.57
CA ASP A 212 -5.55 12.72 -22.54
C ASP A 212 -5.00 13.94 -21.81
N PHE A 213 -3.71 14.18 -21.97
CA PHE A 213 -2.92 15.20 -21.30
C PHE A 213 -2.42 16.29 -22.24
N LYS A 214 -2.90 16.32 -23.48
CA LYS A 214 -2.41 17.25 -24.51
C LYS A 214 -2.56 18.72 -24.11
N VAL A 215 -3.65 19.05 -23.41
CA VAL A 215 -3.90 20.42 -22.94
C VAL A 215 -2.87 20.82 -21.87
N GLN A 216 -2.63 19.96 -20.89
CA GLN A 216 -1.65 20.17 -19.84
C GLN A 216 -0.24 20.26 -20.42
N LEU A 217 0.11 19.35 -21.34
CA LEU A 217 1.39 19.34 -22.03
C LEU A 217 1.60 20.59 -22.90
N GLN A 218 0.56 21.05 -23.60
CA GLN A 218 0.66 22.29 -24.38
C GLN A 218 0.94 23.50 -23.51
N LYS A 219 0.25 23.63 -22.37
CA LYS A 219 0.50 24.72 -21.41
C LYS A 219 1.90 24.65 -20.81
N ALA A 220 2.38 23.44 -20.45
CA ALA A 220 3.75 23.25 -19.99
C ALA A 220 4.77 23.67 -21.04
N LYS A 221 4.57 23.28 -22.31
CA LYS A 221 5.41 23.65 -23.43
C LYS A 221 5.42 25.18 -23.66
N ASP A 222 4.26 25.81 -23.69
CA ASP A 222 4.11 27.27 -23.93
C ASP A 222 4.68 28.09 -22.78
N SER A 223 4.74 27.57 -21.55
CA SER A 223 5.34 28.21 -20.39
C SER A 223 6.88 28.31 -20.46
N GLY A 224 7.50 27.57 -21.39
CA GLY A 224 8.94 27.48 -21.50
C GLY A 224 9.59 26.66 -20.38
N ALA A 225 8.89 25.68 -19.83
CA ALA A 225 9.43 24.77 -18.83
C ALA A 225 10.59 23.93 -19.39
N GLU A 226 11.67 23.87 -18.63
CA GLU A 226 12.88 23.09 -18.92
C GLU A 226 12.73 21.63 -18.43
N LEU A 227 11.88 21.44 -17.41
CA LEU A 227 11.63 20.18 -16.77
C LEU A 227 10.13 20.02 -16.49
N LEU A 228 9.63 18.81 -16.71
CA LEU A 228 8.28 18.39 -16.33
C LEU A 228 8.37 17.50 -15.09
N PHE A 229 7.80 17.96 -13.99
CA PHE A 229 7.71 17.22 -12.74
C PHE A 229 6.38 16.47 -12.69
N LEU A 230 6.44 15.14 -12.47
CA LEU A 230 5.31 14.23 -12.52
C LEU A 230 5.17 13.49 -11.18
N PRO A 231 4.57 14.09 -10.15
CA PRO A 231 4.25 13.42 -8.90
C PRO A 231 2.97 12.59 -9.06
N ILE A 232 3.02 11.55 -9.86
CA ILE A 232 1.88 10.73 -10.26
C ILE A 232 2.31 9.27 -10.39
N TYR A 233 1.35 8.36 -10.62
CA TYR A 233 1.63 6.95 -10.84
C TYR A 233 2.07 6.65 -12.27
N TYR A 234 2.73 5.51 -12.44
CA TYR A 234 3.42 5.10 -13.66
C TYR A 234 2.51 4.98 -14.88
N THR A 235 1.24 4.60 -14.70
CA THR A 235 0.30 4.44 -15.82
C THR A 235 0.02 5.78 -16.51
N GLU A 236 -0.36 6.80 -15.75
CA GLU A 236 -0.60 8.15 -16.26
C GLU A 236 0.70 8.79 -16.78
N ALA A 237 1.82 8.55 -16.07
CA ALA A 237 3.13 9.03 -16.50
C ALA A 237 3.52 8.47 -17.88
N SER A 238 3.31 7.18 -18.13
CA SER A 238 3.60 6.56 -19.44
C SER A 238 2.82 7.22 -20.58
N LEU A 239 1.55 7.54 -20.35
CA LEU A 239 0.71 8.24 -21.32
C LEU A 239 1.19 9.69 -21.55
N ILE A 240 1.60 10.39 -20.49
CA ILE A 240 2.14 11.75 -20.59
C ILE A 240 3.42 11.76 -21.40
N LEU A 241 4.35 10.83 -21.14
CA LEU A 241 5.60 10.73 -21.89
C LEU A 241 5.35 10.45 -23.37
N GLN A 242 4.46 9.50 -23.69
CA GLN A 242 4.09 9.18 -25.05
C GLN A 242 3.46 10.39 -25.77
N GLN A 243 2.50 11.06 -25.12
CA GLN A 243 1.83 12.22 -25.72
C GLN A 243 2.78 13.41 -25.87
N ALA A 244 3.71 13.61 -24.93
CA ALA A 244 4.75 14.65 -25.08
C ALA A 244 5.63 14.37 -26.31
N ALA A 245 6.06 13.13 -26.51
CA ALA A 245 6.83 12.74 -27.70
C ALA A 245 6.04 12.95 -28.99
N ASP A 246 4.77 12.56 -29.05
CA ASP A 246 3.88 12.77 -30.20
C ASP A 246 3.69 14.26 -30.55
N MET A 247 3.74 15.15 -29.53
CA MET A 247 3.67 16.60 -29.68
C MET A 247 5.04 17.25 -30.00
N GLY A 248 6.09 16.47 -30.11
CA GLY A 248 7.46 16.98 -30.28
C GLY A 248 7.89 17.87 -29.09
N TYR A 249 7.49 17.52 -27.89
CA TYR A 249 7.88 18.17 -26.63
C TYR A 249 8.77 17.23 -25.83
N SER A 250 10.02 17.60 -25.64
CA SER A 250 11.05 16.79 -24.99
C SER A 250 11.70 17.54 -23.83
N PRO A 251 10.96 17.86 -22.76
CA PRO A 251 11.54 18.44 -21.53
C PRO A 251 12.33 17.36 -20.80
N LYS A 252 13.17 17.75 -19.84
CA LYS A 252 13.63 16.80 -18.84
C LYS A 252 12.43 16.30 -18.04
N ILE A 253 12.43 15.02 -17.68
CA ILE A 253 11.37 14.42 -16.87
C ILE A 253 11.92 14.14 -15.47
N PHE A 254 11.14 14.43 -14.46
CA PHE A 254 11.45 14.11 -13.08
C PHE A 254 10.17 13.62 -12.37
N GLY A 255 10.27 12.58 -11.60
CA GLY A 255 9.14 12.02 -10.87
C GLY A 255 9.52 11.55 -9.48
N CYS A 256 8.57 10.91 -8.83
CA CYS A 256 8.68 10.34 -7.49
C CYS A 256 8.61 8.81 -7.55
N ASP A 257 8.48 8.16 -6.39
CA ASP A 257 8.35 6.69 -6.29
C ASP A 257 7.20 6.12 -7.13
N GLY A 258 6.14 6.90 -7.37
CA GLY A 258 5.01 6.51 -8.23
C GLY A 258 5.37 6.25 -9.70
N LEU A 259 6.58 6.57 -10.15
CA LEU A 259 7.04 6.19 -11.49
C LEU A 259 7.65 4.79 -11.54
N ASP A 260 7.89 4.15 -10.39
CA ASP A 260 8.35 2.76 -10.37
C ASP A 260 7.29 1.85 -10.99
N GLY A 261 7.73 0.98 -11.91
CA GLY A 261 6.82 0.15 -12.73
C GLY A 261 6.60 0.66 -14.16
N ILE A 262 6.98 1.90 -14.50
CA ILE A 262 6.76 2.48 -15.84
C ILE A 262 7.37 1.63 -16.97
N LEU A 263 8.51 0.99 -16.71
CA LEU A 263 9.19 0.13 -17.69
C LEU A 263 8.43 -1.17 -18.00
N GLY A 264 7.48 -1.54 -17.12
CA GLY A 264 6.62 -2.72 -17.29
C GLY A 264 5.28 -2.41 -17.95
N VAL A 265 4.98 -1.16 -18.28
CA VAL A 265 3.72 -0.80 -18.93
C VAL A 265 3.67 -1.39 -20.35
N GLU A 266 2.57 -2.07 -20.64
CA GLU A 266 2.38 -2.72 -21.94
C GLU A 266 2.41 -1.69 -23.08
N ASN A 267 3.18 -1.99 -24.14
CA ASN A 267 3.38 -1.15 -25.33
C ASN A 267 4.03 0.23 -25.05
N PHE A 268 4.59 0.47 -23.88
CA PHE A 268 5.34 1.68 -23.61
C PHE A 268 6.73 1.64 -24.26
N ASP A 269 7.10 2.70 -24.96
CA ASP A 269 8.48 2.84 -25.47
C ASP A 269 9.41 3.26 -24.33
N VAL A 270 10.14 2.29 -23.78
CA VAL A 270 11.05 2.49 -22.64
C VAL A 270 12.12 3.57 -22.89
N LYS A 271 12.44 3.88 -24.16
CA LYS A 271 13.37 4.96 -24.50
C LYS A 271 12.86 6.33 -24.07
N LEU A 272 11.56 6.49 -23.90
CA LEU A 272 10.98 7.75 -23.38
C LEU A 272 11.27 7.98 -21.90
N ALA A 273 11.71 6.94 -21.19
CA ALA A 273 12.12 7.02 -19.79
C ALA A 273 13.65 7.03 -19.60
N GLU A 274 14.44 7.07 -20.68
CA GLU A 274 15.91 7.20 -20.62
C GLU A 274 16.31 8.66 -20.39
N GLY A 275 17.28 8.89 -19.47
CA GLY A 275 17.86 10.22 -19.14
C GLY A 275 17.80 10.49 -17.66
#